data_cf202feee803cf958004cc0e97b05ac6
#
_entry.id   cf202feee803cf958004cc0e97b05ac6
#
_cell.length_a   1.000
_cell.length_b   1.000
_cell.length_c   1.000
_cell.angle_alpha   90.00
_cell.angle_beta   90.00
_cell.angle_gamma   90.00
#
_symmetry.space_group_name_H-M   'P 1'
#
loop_
_entity.id
_entity.type
_entity.pdbx_description
1 polymer ?
#
loop_
_entity_poly.entity_id
_entity_poly.type
_entity_poly.pdbx_seq_one_letter_code
_entity_poly.pdbx_strand_id
1 'polypeptide(L)'
;KERGFEGTVLGNVKEALDSGSSVYIGTDPSSIKAENRNPKFPNITSSLHVGHLSAFMAAKIFAKYGVKVIVLVGGCTAKMGDPSGKTSDRALLSYDEIDNNARCIKNQLSKLFDFDNGKENSPIIVNNNDWMDDYSFVNFARNVGKFLTVNYLMAKDSIKSRFERDGNGIS
;
A
#
# COMPACT_ATOMS: atom_id res chain seq x y z
N LYS A 1 7.77 6.20 20.29
CA LYS A 1 8.39 7.51 20.63
C LYS A 1 9.91 7.41 20.75
N GLU A 2 10.45 6.42 21.45
CA GLU A 2 11.90 6.28 21.69
C GLU A 2 12.78 6.20 20.43
N ARG A 3 12.21 5.93 19.26
CA ARG A 3 12.93 5.81 17.99
C ARG A 3 12.55 6.88 16.96
N GLY A 4 11.82 7.92 17.34
CA GLY A 4 11.49 9.06 16.48
C GLY A 4 10.50 8.78 15.35
N PHE A 5 9.74 7.68 15.43
CA PHE A 5 8.66 7.37 14.48
C PHE A 5 7.36 8.03 14.95
N GLU A 6 7.31 9.35 14.85
CA GLU A 6 6.09 10.10 15.13
C GLU A 6 5.50 10.62 13.81
N GLY A 7 4.25 10.27 13.57
CA GLY A 7 3.44 10.79 12.49
C GLY A 7 2.18 11.45 13.04
N THR A 8 1.24 11.74 12.18
CA THR A 8 -0.09 12.20 12.60
C THR A 8 -0.81 11.05 13.31
N VAL A 9 -1.13 11.25 14.58
CA VAL A 9 -1.85 10.28 15.41
C VAL A 9 -3.28 10.77 15.61
N LEU A 10 -4.24 9.97 15.13
CA LEU A 10 -5.65 10.17 15.41
C LEU A 10 -6.06 9.20 16.53
N GLY A 11 -6.31 9.75 17.73
CA GLY A 11 -6.70 8.96 18.90
C GLY A 11 -5.53 8.45 19.75
N ASN A 12 -5.85 7.56 20.69
CA ASN A 12 -4.89 7.01 21.64
C ASN A 12 -4.32 5.69 21.12
N VAL A 13 -3.15 5.75 20.49
CA VAL A 13 -2.45 4.57 19.93
C VAL A 13 -2.15 3.53 21.02
N LYS A 14 -1.77 3.96 22.23
CA LYS A 14 -1.49 3.03 23.32
C LYS A 14 -2.73 2.22 23.69
N GLU A 15 -3.85 2.88 23.88
CA GLU A 15 -5.13 2.23 24.18
C GLU A 15 -5.57 1.26 23.08
N ALA A 16 -5.42 1.64 21.82
CA ALA A 16 -5.73 0.78 20.68
C ALA A 16 -4.86 -0.48 20.67
N LEU A 17 -3.56 -0.36 20.95
CA LEU A 17 -2.66 -1.50 21.02
C LEU A 17 -2.93 -2.40 22.24
N ASP A 18 -3.20 -1.80 23.39
CA ASP A 18 -3.55 -2.52 24.62
C ASP A 18 -4.88 -3.28 24.48
N SER A 19 -5.80 -2.81 23.61
CA SER A 19 -7.06 -3.50 23.26
C SER A 19 -6.91 -4.60 22.20
N GLY A 20 -5.70 -4.92 21.76
CA GLY A 20 -5.44 -5.96 20.77
C GLY A 20 -5.61 -5.55 19.31
N SER A 21 -5.60 -4.25 19.01
CA SER A 21 -5.66 -3.76 17.64
C SER A 21 -4.46 -4.20 16.79
N SER A 22 -4.70 -4.44 15.50
CA SER A 22 -3.65 -4.73 14.53
C SER A 22 -3.10 -3.44 13.93
N VAL A 23 -1.87 -3.51 13.41
CA VAL A 23 -1.29 -2.46 12.57
C VAL A 23 -1.16 -2.95 11.14
N TYR A 24 -1.38 -2.06 10.16
CA TYR A 24 -1.12 -2.41 8.77
C TYR A 24 -0.15 -1.44 8.12
N ILE A 25 0.54 -1.92 7.10
CA ILE A 25 1.42 -1.14 6.25
C ILE A 25 1.23 -1.56 4.79
N GLY A 26 1.08 -0.59 3.89
CA GLY A 26 0.85 -0.84 2.48
C GLY A 26 2.08 -0.58 1.61
N THR A 27 2.17 -1.30 0.50
CA THR A 27 3.11 -1.04 -0.60
C THR A 27 2.50 -1.42 -1.93
N ASP A 28 2.71 -0.60 -2.97
CA ASP A 28 2.20 -0.88 -4.31
C ASP A 28 3.24 -1.59 -5.17
N PRO A 29 2.84 -2.62 -5.94
CA PRO A 29 3.70 -3.32 -6.89
C PRO A 29 3.86 -2.55 -8.22
N SER A 30 4.01 -1.23 -8.15
CA SER A 30 4.08 -0.30 -9.28
C SER A 30 5.52 0.07 -9.63
N SER A 31 6.41 -0.92 -9.79
CA SER A 31 7.81 -0.70 -10.14
C SER A 31 8.00 -0.38 -11.63
N ILE A 32 9.22 0.01 -11.99
CA ILE A 32 9.61 0.41 -13.34
C ILE A 32 9.30 -0.70 -14.35
N LYS A 33 8.75 -0.35 -15.52
CA LYS A 33 8.51 -1.26 -16.64
C LYS A 33 9.77 -2.03 -17.03
N ALA A 34 9.59 -3.25 -17.54
CA ALA A 34 10.68 -4.13 -17.95
C ALA A 34 11.65 -3.48 -18.95
N GLU A 35 11.13 -2.68 -19.86
CA GLU A 35 11.90 -1.94 -20.88
C GLU A 35 12.85 -0.88 -20.31
N ASN A 36 12.54 -0.37 -19.12
CA ASN A 36 13.34 0.63 -18.42
C ASN A 36 14.30 0.00 -17.39
N ARG A 37 14.49 -1.31 -17.45
CA ARG A 37 15.39 -2.03 -16.54
C ARG A 37 16.82 -1.71 -16.85
N ASN A 38 17.62 -1.49 -15.80
CA ASN A 38 19.06 -1.38 -15.99
C ASN A 38 19.63 -2.74 -16.42
N PRO A 39 20.26 -2.86 -17.60
CA PRO A 39 20.80 -4.14 -18.09
C PRO A 39 21.83 -4.79 -17.15
N LYS A 40 22.50 -3.98 -16.32
CA LYS A 40 23.46 -4.50 -15.32
C LYS A 40 22.78 -5.17 -14.12
N PHE A 41 21.49 -4.91 -13.93
CA PHE A 41 20.73 -5.42 -12.78
C PHE A 41 19.31 -5.84 -13.22
N PRO A 42 19.18 -6.85 -14.07
CA PRO A 42 17.91 -7.23 -14.68
C PRO A 42 16.84 -7.70 -13.67
N ASN A 43 17.27 -8.12 -12.49
CA ASN A 43 16.39 -8.66 -11.43
C ASN A 43 15.98 -7.66 -10.35
N ILE A 44 16.38 -6.38 -10.48
CA ILE A 44 16.13 -5.35 -9.44
C ILE A 44 14.80 -4.60 -9.65
N THR A 45 14.04 -4.93 -10.65
CA THR A 45 12.90 -4.14 -11.12
C THR A 45 11.65 -4.16 -10.26
N SER A 46 11.52 -5.14 -9.42
CA SER A 46 10.38 -5.31 -8.51
C SER A 46 10.84 -5.16 -7.06
N SER A 47 11.89 -4.37 -6.82
CA SER A 47 12.52 -4.29 -5.51
C SER A 47 11.95 -3.17 -4.66
N LEU A 48 11.73 -3.49 -3.41
CA LEU A 48 11.68 -2.50 -2.35
C LEU A 48 13.06 -1.85 -2.21
N HIS A 49 13.07 -0.56 -1.94
CA HIS A 49 14.30 0.20 -1.68
C HIS A 49 14.40 0.60 -0.21
N VAL A 50 15.49 1.22 0.19
CA VAL A 50 15.77 1.61 1.58
C VAL A 50 14.68 2.49 2.20
N GLY A 51 13.99 3.33 1.39
CA GLY A 51 12.86 4.11 1.86
C GLY A 51 11.67 3.26 2.35
N HIS A 52 11.41 2.14 1.69
CA HIS A 52 10.39 1.18 2.16
C HIS A 52 10.87 0.44 3.41
N LEU A 53 12.17 0.14 3.51
CA LEU A 53 12.73 -0.62 4.60
C LEU A 53 12.48 0.07 5.95
N SER A 54 12.61 1.39 6.04
CA SER A 54 12.37 2.14 7.28
C SER A 54 10.95 1.93 7.83
N ALA A 55 9.94 1.99 6.96
CA ALA A 55 8.55 1.76 7.32
C ALA A 55 8.28 0.30 7.73
N PHE A 56 8.82 -0.66 6.98
CA PHE A 56 8.70 -2.09 7.34
C PHE A 56 9.46 -2.44 8.62
N MET A 57 10.57 -1.76 8.92
CA MET A 57 11.26 -1.93 10.20
C MET A 57 10.45 -1.42 11.38
N ALA A 58 9.70 -0.32 11.21
CA ALA A 58 8.73 0.13 12.22
C ALA A 58 7.64 -0.95 12.45
N ALA A 59 7.06 -1.49 11.39
CA ALA A 59 6.08 -2.58 11.49
C ALA A 59 6.68 -3.84 12.17
N LYS A 60 7.93 -4.19 11.88
CA LYS A 60 8.63 -5.30 12.52
C LYS A 60 8.82 -5.09 14.03
N ILE A 61 9.01 -3.85 14.47
CA ILE A 61 9.07 -3.53 15.91
C ILE A 61 7.73 -3.86 16.56
N PHE A 62 6.60 -3.47 15.97
CA PHE A 62 5.28 -3.84 16.48
C PHE A 62 5.11 -5.37 16.58
N ALA A 63 5.47 -6.11 15.53
CA ALA A 63 5.41 -7.57 15.53
C ALA A 63 6.27 -8.19 16.66
N LYS A 64 7.45 -7.61 16.93
CA LYS A 64 8.33 -8.06 18.04
C LYS A 64 7.66 -7.94 19.40
N TYR A 65 6.78 -6.96 19.58
CA TYR A 65 6.02 -6.75 20.82
C TYR A 65 4.63 -7.41 20.80
N GLY A 66 4.41 -8.36 19.91
CA GLY A 66 3.19 -9.18 19.89
C GLY A 66 1.99 -8.52 19.21
N VAL A 67 2.16 -7.37 18.55
CA VAL A 67 1.10 -6.74 17.80
C VAL A 67 0.97 -7.42 16.45
N LYS A 68 -0.25 -7.79 16.06
CA LYS A 68 -0.52 -8.37 14.74
C LYS A 68 -0.23 -7.35 13.65
N VAL A 69 0.65 -7.71 12.72
CA VAL A 69 1.02 -6.87 11.57
C VAL A 69 0.39 -7.42 10.31
N ILE A 70 -0.27 -6.54 9.57
CA ILE A 70 -0.85 -6.84 8.26
C ILE A 70 -0.04 -6.08 7.21
N VAL A 71 0.63 -6.80 6.34
CA VAL A 71 1.31 -6.21 5.17
C VAL A 71 0.37 -6.26 3.98
N LEU A 72 -0.01 -5.10 3.48
CA LEU A 72 -0.93 -4.94 2.35
C LEU A 72 -0.15 -4.68 1.06
N VAL A 73 -0.32 -5.55 0.08
CA VAL A 73 0.16 -5.32 -1.29
C VAL A 73 -0.98 -4.74 -2.12
N GLY A 74 -0.75 -3.57 -2.71
CA GLY A 74 -1.75 -2.83 -3.48
C GLY A 74 -1.84 -3.30 -4.94
N GLY A 75 -2.13 -4.58 -5.19
CA GLY A 75 -2.26 -5.11 -6.56
C GLY A 75 -3.37 -4.43 -7.36
N CYS A 76 -4.54 -4.25 -6.76
CA CYS A 76 -5.66 -3.55 -7.41
C CYS A 76 -5.36 -2.06 -7.65
N THR A 77 -4.77 -1.36 -6.68
CA THR A 77 -4.39 0.04 -6.84
C THR A 77 -3.33 0.23 -7.93
N ALA A 78 -2.41 -0.72 -8.08
CA ALA A 78 -1.43 -0.73 -9.16
C ALA A 78 -2.07 -0.92 -10.55
N LYS A 79 -3.12 -1.74 -10.66
CA LYS A 79 -3.91 -1.91 -11.90
C LYS A 79 -4.59 -0.62 -12.33
N MET A 80 -5.02 0.19 -11.38
CA MET A 80 -5.66 1.50 -11.64
C MET A 80 -4.66 2.60 -12.01
N GLY A 81 -3.35 2.38 -11.84
CA GLY A 81 -2.33 3.38 -12.13
C GLY A 81 -2.31 4.54 -11.14
N ASP A 82 -2.61 4.28 -9.86
CA ASP A 82 -2.67 5.30 -8.81
C ASP A 82 -1.44 6.23 -8.81
N PRO A 83 -1.61 7.53 -9.11
CA PRO A 83 -0.53 8.50 -9.18
C PRO A 83 -0.15 9.08 -7.82
N SER A 84 -0.61 8.52 -6.69
CA SER A 84 -0.38 9.03 -5.35
C SER A 84 1.08 9.42 -5.10
N GLY A 85 1.30 10.67 -4.72
CA GLY A 85 2.62 11.22 -4.44
C GLY A 85 3.49 11.55 -5.65
N LYS A 86 2.97 11.50 -6.89
CA LYS A 86 3.69 11.86 -8.12
C LYS A 86 2.99 12.98 -8.88
N THR A 87 3.76 13.69 -9.70
CA THR A 87 3.30 14.84 -10.49
C THR A 87 2.69 14.47 -11.83
N SER A 88 2.80 13.22 -12.26
CA SER A 88 2.27 12.70 -13.53
C SER A 88 1.58 11.36 -13.31
N ASP A 89 0.63 11.04 -14.17
CA ASP A 89 0.00 9.73 -14.18
C ASP A 89 1.05 8.63 -14.37
N ARG A 90 0.90 7.53 -13.66
CA ARG A 90 1.78 6.38 -13.83
C ARG A 90 1.43 5.69 -15.14
N ALA A 91 2.45 5.32 -15.91
CA ALA A 91 2.25 4.41 -17.04
C ALA A 91 1.58 3.13 -16.54
N LEU A 92 0.46 2.75 -17.14
CA LEU A 92 -0.22 1.51 -16.81
C LEU A 92 0.70 0.32 -17.09
N LEU A 93 0.90 -0.51 -16.08
CA LEU A 93 1.56 -1.79 -16.19
C LEU A 93 0.56 -2.86 -16.66
N SER A 94 1.04 -3.89 -17.33
CA SER A 94 0.22 -5.07 -17.58
C SER A 94 -0.10 -5.81 -16.28
N TYR A 95 -1.18 -6.57 -16.27
CA TYR A 95 -1.57 -7.36 -15.09
C TYR A 95 -0.48 -8.37 -14.70
N ASP A 96 0.14 -9.01 -15.70
CA ASP A 96 1.25 -9.95 -15.48
C ASP A 96 2.46 -9.27 -14.82
N GLU A 97 2.79 -8.04 -15.18
CA GLU A 97 3.85 -7.27 -14.54
C GLU A 97 3.51 -6.93 -13.10
N ILE A 98 2.27 -6.55 -12.82
CA ILE A 98 1.80 -6.24 -11.46
C ILE A 98 1.86 -7.48 -10.58
N ASP A 99 1.38 -8.62 -11.07
CA ASP A 99 1.39 -9.89 -10.34
C ASP A 99 2.83 -10.38 -10.08
N ASN A 100 3.71 -10.26 -11.07
CA ASN A 100 5.12 -10.56 -10.90
C ASN A 100 5.78 -9.65 -9.84
N ASN A 101 5.49 -8.36 -9.88
CA ASN A 101 6.00 -7.39 -8.92
C ASN A 101 5.49 -7.69 -7.50
N ALA A 102 4.21 -8.01 -7.36
CA ALA A 102 3.60 -8.39 -6.07
C ALA A 102 4.28 -9.64 -5.48
N ARG A 103 4.54 -10.66 -6.32
CA ARG A 103 5.27 -11.87 -5.92
C ARG A 103 6.70 -11.56 -5.48
N CYS A 104 7.42 -10.70 -6.19
CA CYS A 104 8.77 -10.29 -5.82
C CYS A 104 8.80 -9.53 -4.49
N ILE A 105 7.84 -8.64 -4.25
CA ILE A 105 7.68 -7.92 -2.97
C ILE A 105 7.42 -8.91 -1.84
N LYS A 106 6.48 -9.85 -2.03
CA LYS A 106 6.20 -10.91 -1.05
C LYS A 106 7.46 -11.68 -0.68
N ASN A 107 8.25 -12.11 -1.67
CA ASN A 107 9.50 -12.85 -1.46
C ASN A 107 10.55 -12.02 -0.70
N GLN A 108 10.63 -10.71 -0.93
CA GLN A 108 11.54 -9.84 -0.20
C GLN A 108 11.10 -9.65 1.25
N LEU A 109 9.79 -9.43 1.47
CA LEU A 109 9.22 -9.22 2.80
C LEU A 109 9.26 -10.49 3.65
N SER A 110 9.21 -11.68 3.06
CA SER A 110 9.39 -12.95 3.76
C SER A 110 10.78 -13.13 4.40
N LYS A 111 11.77 -12.30 3.99
CA LYS A 111 13.07 -12.22 4.69
C LYS A 111 13.03 -11.35 5.95
N LEU A 112 12.04 -10.46 6.05
CA LEU A 112 11.87 -9.57 7.19
C LEU A 112 10.85 -10.09 8.20
N PHE A 113 9.79 -10.73 7.71
CA PHE A 113 8.68 -11.21 8.53
C PHE A 113 8.53 -12.72 8.38
N ASP A 114 8.27 -13.37 9.49
CA ASP A 114 7.90 -14.78 9.53
C ASP A 114 6.37 -14.87 9.43
N PHE A 115 5.88 -14.83 8.18
CA PHE A 115 4.46 -14.84 7.89
C PHE A 115 3.85 -16.21 8.19
N ASP A 116 2.61 -16.20 8.72
CA ASP A 116 1.80 -17.41 8.93
C ASP A 116 2.51 -18.52 9.71
N ASN A 117 3.31 -18.15 10.73
CA ASN A 117 4.08 -19.08 11.52
C ASN A 117 3.26 -19.87 12.57
N GLY A 118 1.94 -19.84 12.48
CA GLY A 118 1.00 -20.57 13.34
C GLY A 118 0.77 -19.93 14.72
N LYS A 119 1.37 -18.79 15.03
CA LYS A 119 1.10 -18.05 16.26
C LYS A 119 -0.08 -17.10 16.04
N GLU A 120 -0.86 -16.86 17.09
CA GLU A 120 -2.06 -16.02 17.04
C GLU A 120 -1.80 -14.61 16.43
N ASN A 121 -0.67 -14.00 16.78
CA ASN A 121 -0.27 -12.67 16.30
C ASN A 121 0.79 -12.72 15.21
N SER A 122 0.89 -13.84 14.46
CA SER A 122 1.84 -13.89 13.34
C SER A 122 1.51 -12.81 12.30
N PRO A 123 2.53 -12.15 11.73
CA PRO A 123 2.32 -11.25 10.62
C PRO A 123 1.66 -11.96 9.45
N ILE A 124 0.77 -11.26 8.75
CA ILE A 124 0.16 -11.76 7.52
C ILE A 124 0.44 -10.82 6.36
N ILE A 125 0.47 -11.37 5.15
CA ILE A 125 0.56 -10.60 3.92
C ILE A 125 -0.69 -10.82 3.10
N VAL A 126 -1.32 -9.72 2.67
CA VAL A 126 -2.57 -9.72 1.89
C VAL A 126 -2.40 -8.87 0.63
N ASN A 127 -3.13 -9.21 -0.41
CA ASN A 127 -3.21 -8.43 -1.64
C ASN A 127 -4.63 -7.88 -1.79
N ASN A 128 -4.80 -6.57 -1.97
CA ASN A 128 -6.14 -6.01 -2.15
C ASN A 128 -6.85 -6.51 -3.42
N ASN A 129 -6.10 -7.06 -4.36
CA ASN A 129 -6.66 -7.73 -5.52
C ASN A 129 -7.56 -8.92 -5.14
N ASP A 130 -7.24 -9.64 -4.06
CA ASP A 130 -7.93 -10.86 -3.63
C ASP A 130 -9.40 -10.63 -3.28
N TRP A 131 -9.81 -9.38 -2.96
CA TRP A 131 -11.20 -9.03 -2.67
C TRP A 131 -11.79 -7.97 -3.60
N MET A 132 -10.94 -7.24 -4.34
CA MET A 132 -11.44 -6.17 -5.23
C MET A 132 -11.79 -6.69 -6.62
N ASP A 133 -11.15 -7.75 -7.11
CA ASP A 133 -11.44 -8.34 -8.42
C ASP A 133 -12.88 -8.89 -8.53
N ASP A 134 -13.47 -9.32 -7.41
CA ASP A 134 -14.85 -9.80 -7.34
C ASP A 134 -15.89 -8.67 -7.29
N TYR A 135 -15.45 -7.42 -7.13
CA TYR A 135 -16.35 -6.28 -7.03
C TYR A 135 -16.72 -5.74 -8.42
N SER A 136 -17.96 -5.94 -8.84
CA SER A 136 -18.45 -5.24 -10.03
C SER A 136 -18.55 -3.72 -9.78
N PHE A 137 -18.37 -2.93 -10.84
CA PHE A 137 -18.52 -1.46 -10.77
C PHE A 137 -19.88 -1.03 -10.15
N VAL A 138 -20.97 -1.71 -10.53
CA VAL A 138 -22.30 -1.40 -9.99
C VAL A 138 -22.39 -1.69 -8.50
N ASN A 139 -21.85 -2.81 -8.05
CA ASN A 139 -21.83 -3.15 -6.62
C ASN A 139 -20.97 -2.17 -5.81
N PHE A 140 -19.82 -1.77 -6.36
CA PHE A 140 -18.96 -0.76 -5.74
C PHE A 140 -19.70 0.59 -5.63
N ALA A 141 -20.27 1.08 -6.72
CA ALA A 141 -21.01 2.33 -6.73
C ALA A 141 -22.20 2.31 -5.74
N ARG A 142 -22.91 1.19 -5.67
CA ARG A 142 -24.05 1.03 -4.76
C ARG A 142 -23.66 0.95 -3.28
N ASN A 143 -22.60 0.19 -2.97
CA ASN A 143 -22.25 -0.15 -1.59
C ASN A 143 -21.26 0.83 -0.97
N VAL A 144 -20.38 1.42 -1.77
CA VAL A 144 -19.31 2.33 -1.34
C VAL A 144 -19.53 3.73 -1.92
N GLY A 145 -19.79 3.85 -3.21
CA GLY A 145 -19.87 5.13 -3.92
C GLY A 145 -20.89 6.10 -3.32
N LYS A 146 -22.02 5.60 -2.84
CA LYS A 146 -23.05 6.42 -2.19
C LYS A 146 -22.58 7.19 -0.95
N PHE A 147 -21.48 6.75 -0.31
CA PHE A 147 -20.90 7.43 0.84
C PHE A 147 -19.79 8.42 0.45
N LEU A 148 -19.34 8.39 -0.80
CA LEU A 148 -18.31 9.27 -1.33
C LEU A 148 -18.97 10.53 -1.90
N THR A 149 -19.31 11.48 -1.03
CA THR A 149 -19.89 12.75 -1.49
C THR A 149 -18.84 13.62 -2.17
N VAL A 150 -19.27 14.46 -3.12
CA VAL A 150 -18.40 15.43 -3.79
C VAL A 150 -17.67 16.30 -2.77
N ASN A 151 -18.37 16.80 -1.75
CA ASN A 151 -17.76 17.62 -0.69
C ASN A 151 -16.68 16.87 0.07
N TYR A 152 -16.89 15.57 0.38
CA TYR A 152 -15.89 14.76 1.02
C TYR A 152 -14.63 14.58 0.15
N LEU A 153 -14.81 14.30 -1.14
CA LEU A 153 -13.70 14.16 -2.08
C LEU A 153 -12.93 15.47 -2.23
N MET A 154 -13.64 16.59 -2.42
CA MET A 154 -13.05 17.93 -2.57
C MET A 154 -12.27 18.39 -1.32
N ALA A 155 -12.58 17.88 -0.14
CA ALA A 155 -11.86 18.19 1.09
C ALA A 155 -10.51 17.45 1.21
N LYS A 156 -10.21 16.45 0.37
CA LYS A 156 -8.95 15.71 0.40
C LYS A 156 -7.82 16.52 -0.21
N ASP A 157 -6.68 16.61 0.48
CA ASP A 157 -5.50 17.36 0.02
C ASP A 157 -4.98 16.85 -1.33
N SER A 158 -5.04 15.55 -1.57
CA SER A 158 -4.65 14.93 -2.84
C SER A 158 -5.50 15.41 -4.02
N ILE A 159 -6.79 15.68 -3.80
CA ILE A 159 -7.71 16.19 -4.81
C ILE A 159 -7.55 17.70 -4.98
N LYS A 160 -7.48 18.45 -3.85
CA LYS A 160 -7.23 19.89 -3.87
C LYS A 160 -5.96 20.24 -4.65
N SER A 161 -4.86 19.58 -4.34
CA SER A 161 -3.57 19.85 -4.99
C SER A 161 -3.58 19.58 -6.50
N ARG A 162 -4.47 18.73 -7.01
CA ARG A 162 -4.66 18.50 -8.44
C ARG A 162 -5.48 19.60 -9.09
N PHE A 163 -6.57 20.01 -8.46
CA PHE A 163 -7.37 21.16 -8.94
C PHE A 163 -6.56 22.44 -9.05
N GLU A 164 -5.70 22.71 -8.08
CA GLU A 164 -4.85 23.91 -8.06
C GLU A 164 -3.75 23.89 -9.12
N ARG A 165 -3.32 22.70 -9.56
CA ARG A 165 -2.20 22.52 -10.49
C ARG A 165 -2.61 22.49 -11.96
N ASP A 166 -3.65 21.78 -12.30
CA ASP A 166 -3.85 21.38 -13.69
C ASP A 166 -4.91 22.23 -14.44
N GLY A 167 -5.72 23.03 -13.78
CA GLY A 167 -6.76 23.86 -14.44
C GLY A 167 -7.72 23.13 -15.43
N ASN A 168 -7.37 21.91 -15.79
CA ASN A 168 -8.01 21.09 -16.82
C ASN A 168 -8.83 19.91 -16.26
N GLY A 169 -9.01 19.84 -14.96
CA GLY A 169 -9.79 18.78 -14.33
C GLY A 169 -8.93 17.59 -13.85
N ILE A 170 -9.59 16.68 -13.14
CA ILE A 170 -8.99 15.46 -12.60
C ILE A 170 -9.49 14.29 -13.44
N SER A 171 -8.57 13.61 -14.12
CA SER A 171 -8.83 12.34 -14.79
C SER A 171 -8.66 11.16 -13.85
#